data_1449998b578e79868453f1a881c93386
#
_entry.id   1449998b578e79868453f1a881c93386
#
_cell.length_a   1.000
_cell.length_b   1.000
_cell.length_c   1.000
_cell.angle_alpha   90.00
_cell.angle_beta   90.00
_cell.angle_gamma   90.00
#
_symmetry.space_group_name_H-M   'P 1'
#
loop_
_entity.id
_entity.type
_entity.pdbx_description
1 polymer ?
#
loop_
_entity_poly.entity_id
_entity_poly.type
_entity_poly.pdbx_seq_one_letter_code
_entity_poly.pdbx_strand_id
1 'polypeptide(L)'
;MAAVILAVAICVALVSAPLAAQEKVEEVRPPKLNYTTHKLANGLEVILLEDHAVPIINLQVWYHVGSKDEPPGHTGFAHLFEHLMFKGSAHVAAEEHSRIIESVGGFDNAETNDDTTNFFETFPSNYLERLLWLEADRMGSLNVSEANFKSEREVVKEERRVRVENQPYGYLQEDLRAAAFTVHGYHHTPIGSMEDLDKATIQDVRDFFNTYYKPNNATLVIVGDFESAQALAWTKKYFDGIPASAKPIPRLDNPEPPQTAERVVKKSYSNTPLPAVVIGYKIPARYAPDAYPLDLASNILAGGESSRLYQTLVYKEQIAVQAAGFGAFSEDPNLFWAYAIMNQGHTAEEGEKALVEVLDGLKTAPVDAKELEKAKNQEISGFVLGRDTDQEKAEALASAAVIGKNPALANTELGHYLTISPDDIQRVAKEYFALQHATVLIVTPAAPAQ
;
A
#
# COMPACT_ATOMS: atom_id res chain seq x y z
N MET A 1 -4.92 73.04 -63.18
CA MET A 1 -5.64 71.96 -62.42
C MET A 1 -4.61 71.16 -61.69
N ALA A 2 -4.42 71.46 -60.42
CA ALA A 2 -3.39 70.84 -59.61
C ALA A 2 -4.04 69.78 -58.73
N ALA A 3 -3.55 68.56 -58.86
CA ALA A 3 -3.97 67.47 -57.97
C ALA A 3 -2.97 67.40 -56.81
N VAL A 4 -3.48 67.58 -55.61
CA VAL A 4 -2.74 67.47 -54.36
C VAL A 4 -2.72 65.97 -53.96
N ILE A 5 -1.53 65.40 -53.86
CA ILE A 5 -1.32 64.03 -53.29
C ILE A 5 -1.01 64.17 -51.79
N LEU A 6 -1.91 63.72 -50.99
CA LEU A 6 -1.75 63.62 -49.50
C LEU A 6 -1.08 62.32 -49.15
N ALA A 7 0.18 62.35 -48.71
CA ALA A 7 0.88 61.16 -48.17
C ALA A 7 0.55 61.02 -46.70
N VAL A 8 -0.13 59.95 -46.37
CA VAL A 8 -0.38 59.50 -44.91
C VAL A 8 0.77 58.62 -44.50
N ALA A 9 1.63 59.17 -43.67
CA ALA A 9 2.66 58.35 -42.96
C ALA A 9 2.00 57.61 -41.77
N ILE A 10 1.88 56.27 -41.86
CA ILE A 10 1.46 55.41 -40.75
C ILE A 10 2.70 55.15 -39.92
N CYS A 11 2.78 55.80 -38.76
CA CYS A 11 3.71 55.38 -37.68
C CYS A 11 3.23 54.10 -37.04
N VAL A 12 3.88 52.97 -37.35
CA VAL A 12 3.70 51.73 -36.60
C VAL A 12 4.50 51.85 -35.30
N ALA A 13 3.82 52.20 -34.22
CA ALA A 13 4.38 52.08 -32.89
C ALA A 13 4.40 50.60 -32.51
N LEU A 14 5.56 49.98 -32.51
CA LEU A 14 5.82 48.70 -31.89
C LEU A 14 5.65 48.86 -30.37
N VAL A 15 4.46 48.56 -29.88
CA VAL A 15 4.23 48.36 -28.45
C VAL A 15 4.89 47.02 -28.09
N SER A 16 6.10 47.07 -27.58
CA SER A 16 6.71 45.95 -26.87
C SER A 16 5.91 45.73 -25.61
N ALA A 17 4.92 44.80 -25.67
CA ALA A 17 4.31 44.30 -24.47
C ALA A 17 5.40 43.66 -23.58
N PRO A 18 5.50 44.00 -22.30
CA PRO A 18 6.38 43.26 -21.41
C PRO A 18 5.94 41.80 -21.44
N LEU A 19 6.90 40.89 -21.65
CA LEU A 19 6.66 39.48 -21.34
C LEU A 19 6.05 39.44 -19.92
N ALA A 20 4.81 39.02 -19.84
CA ALA A 20 4.19 38.74 -18.57
C ALA A 20 5.17 37.85 -17.81
N ALA A 21 5.65 38.31 -16.68
CA ALA A 21 6.36 37.47 -15.75
C ALA A 21 5.48 36.22 -15.57
N GLN A 22 5.99 35.05 -15.93
CA GLN A 22 5.34 33.81 -15.53
C GLN A 22 5.18 33.92 -14.02
N GLU A 23 3.95 34.13 -13.56
CA GLU A 23 3.62 33.90 -12.14
C GLU A 23 4.22 32.54 -11.82
N LYS A 24 5.16 32.51 -10.88
CA LYS A 24 5.59 31.25 -10.30
C LYS A 24 4.31 30.63 -9.76
N VAL A 25 3.84 29.59 -10.42
CA VAL A 25 2.79 28.75 -9.88
C VAL A 25 3.29 28.35 -8.51
N GLU A 26 2.65 28.84 -7.47
CA GLU A 26 3.01 28.50 -6.10
C GLU A 26 2.85 26.99 -6.00
N GLU A 27 3.94 26.32 -5.69
CA GLU A 27 3.98 24.85 -5.69
C GLU A 27 2.94 24.36 -4.68
N VAL A 28 1.89 23.71 -5.16
CA VAL A 28 0.81 23.18 -4.32
C VAL A 28 1.42 22.15 -3.40
N ARG A 29 1.42 22.43 -2.11
CA ARG A 29 1.87 21.52 -1.06
C ARG A 29 0.71 21.17 -0.15
N PRO A 30 0.57 19.91 0.26
CA PRO A 30 -0.43 19.54 1.24
C PRO A 30 -0.19 20.29 2.55
N PRO A 31 -1.24 20.65 3.30
CA PRO A 31 -1.10 21.22 4.63
C PRO A 31 -0.23 20.33 5.50
N LYS A 32 0.60 20.97 6.34
CA LYS A 32 1.42 20.24 7.31
C LYS A 32 0.52 19.60 8.37
N LEU A 33 0.73 18.33 8.64
CA LEU A 33 0.07 17.63 9.74
C LEU A 33 0.74 18.04 11.07
N ASN A 34 -0.02 18.75 11.94
CA ASN A 34 0.45 19.24 13.24
C ASN A 34 0.01 18.26 14.33
N TYR A 35 0.76 17.20 14.52
CA TYR A 35 0.48 16.13 15.46
C TYR A 35 1.39 16.18 16.68
N THR A 36 1.00 15.49 17.75
CA THR A 36 1.83 15.19 18.91
C THR A 36 2.03 13.68 19.06
N THR A 37 3.15 13.28 19.66
CA THR A 37 3.46 11.88 19.91
C THR A 37 3.67 11.63 21.40
N HIS A 38 3.13 10.52 21.90
CA HIS A 38 3.27 10.08 23.28
C HIS A 38 3.59 8.58 23.30
N LYS A 39 4.22 8.13 24.38
CA LYS A 39 4.46 6.71 24.62
C LYS A 39 3.99 6.35 26.01
N LEU A 40 3.12 5.35 26.12
CA LEU A 40 2.64 4.86 27.41
C LEU A 40 3.68 3.94 28.07
N ALA A 41 3.53 3.71 29.38
CA ALA A 41 4.46 2.88 30.14
C ALA A 41 4.52 1.43 29.64
N ASN A 42 3.43 0.90 29.08
CA ASN A 42 3.34 -0.43 28.47
C ASN A 42 3.89 -0.49 27.03
N GLY A 43 4.41 0.62 26.51
CA GLY A 43 5.03 0.69 25.19
C GLY A 43 4.12 1.11 24.06
N LEU A 44 2.80 1.31 24.27
CA LEU A 44 1.88 1.81 23.25
C LEU A 44 2.32 3.18 22.77
N GLU A 45 2.50 3.34 21.47
CA GLU A 45 2.73 4.64 20.84
C GLU A 45 1.40 5.30 20.50
N VAL A 46 1.28 6.61 20.77
CA VAL A 46 0.05 7.37 20.57
C VAL A 46 0.36 8.62 19.76
N ILE A 47 -0.34 8.80 18.66
CA ILE A 47 -0.24 9.97 17.79
C ILE A 47 -1.59 10.70 17.81
N LEU A 48 -1.58 11.99 18.12
CA LEU A 48 -2.77 12.81 18.21
C LEU A 48 -2.67 13.98 17.22
N LEU A 49 -3.68 14.18 16.40
CA LEU A 49 -3.84 15.31 15.49
C LEU A 49 -5.25 15.89 15.65
N GLU A 50 -5.35 17.08 16.22
CA GLU A 50 -6.62 17.82 16.32
C GLU A 50 -6.99 18.43 14.98
N ASP A 51 -8.21 18.16 14.54
CA ASP A 51 -8.84 18.77 13.37
C ASP A 51 -10.31 19.07 13.69
N HIS A 52 -10.62 20.35 13.88
CA HIS A 52 -11.96 20.79 14.26
C HIS A 52 -12.84 21.20 13.07
N ALA A 53 -12.47 20.80 11.85
CA ALA A 53 -13.22 21.15 10.63
C ALA A 53 -14.64 20.53 10.62
N VAL A 54 -14.75 19.31 11.12
CA VAL A 54 -16.02 18.57 11.22
C VAL A 54 -16.07 17.79 12.54
N PRO A 55 -17.27 17.57 13.15
CA PRO A 55 -17.38 16.93 14.47
C PRO A 55 -17.28 15.40 14.40
N ILE A 56 -16.24 14.89 13.78
CA ILE A 56 -15.93 13.46 13.67
C ILE A 56 -14.52 13.18 14.12
N ILE A 57 -14.22 11.92 14.36
CA ILE A 57 -12.89 11.41 14.68
C ILE A 57 -12.65 10.15 13.85
N ASN A 58 -11.45 10.01 13.32
CA ASN A 58 -10.90 8.75 12.89
C ASN A 58 -9.92 8.23 13.94
N LEU A 59 -10.11 7.02 14.41
CA LEU A 59 -9.27 6.31 15.36
C LEU A 59 -8.72 5.06 14.67
N GLN A 60 -7.40 4.86 14.75
CA GLN A 60 -6.75 3.70 14.15
C GLN A 60 -5.82 3.02 15.16
N VAL A 61 -5.84 1.70 15.17
CA VAL A 61 -4.87 0.87 15.89
C VAL A 61 -4.08 0.04 14.88
N TRP A 62 -2.82 0.34 14.76
CA TRP A 62 -1.89 -0.36 13.88
C TRP A 62 -1.01 -1.30 14.68
N TYR A 63 -1.12 -2.59 14.41
CA TYR A 63 -0.20 -3.59 14.93
C TYR A 63 0.91 -3.84 13.91
N HIS A 64 2.16 -3.76 14.36
CA HIS A 64 3.32 -4.04 13.51
C HIS A 64 3.51 -5.55 13.40
N VAL A 65 2.60 -6.20 12.72
CA VAL A 65 2.56 -7.60 12.38
C VAL A 65 1.74 -7.79 11.11
N GLY A 66 2.31 -8.46 10.14
CA GLY A 66 1.67 -8.81 8.88
C GLY A 66 2.00 -10.24 8.49
N SER A 67 1.70 -10.60 7.24
CA SER A 67 1.95 -11.96 6.78
C SER A 67 3.43 -12.36 6.82
N LYS A 68 4.35 -11.40 6.66
CA LYS A 68 5.80 -11.71 6.72
C LYS A 68 6.27 -12.25 8.07
N ASP A 69 5.56 -11.93 9.17
CA ASP A 69 5.90 -12.34 10.53
C ASP A 69 5.37 -13.74 10.88
N GLU A 70 4.66 -14.38 9.95
CA GLU A 70 4.05 -15.70 10.17
C GLU A 70 5.13 -16.79 10.13
N PRO A 71 5.17 -17.67 11.16
CA PRO A 71 6.10 -18.79 11.14
C PRO A 71 5.77 -19.76 9.98
N PRO A 72 6.75 -20.50 9.45
CA PRO A 72 6.50 -21.54 8.47
C PRO A 72 5.42 -22.52 8.91
N GLY A 73 4.47 -22.81 8.04
CA GLY A 73 3.32 -23.68 8.33
C GLY A 73 2.17 -23.00 9.08
N HIS A 74 2.20 -21.66 9.18
CA HIS A 74 1.16 -20.86 9.85
C HIS A 74 0.73 -19.66 8.99
N THR A 75 0.77 -19.81 7.67
CA THR A 75 0.39 -18.73 6.74
C THR A 75 -1.10 -18.43 6.83
N GLY A 76 -1.46 -17.13 6.81
CA GLY A 76 -2.83 -16.65 6.94
C GLY A 76 -3.23 -16.26 8.37
N PHE A 77 -2.32 -16.33 9.36
CA PHE A 77 -2.66 -16.03 10.76
C PHE A 77 -2.90 -14.53 10.99
N ALA A 78 -2.12 -13.65 10.40
CA ALA A 78 -2.33 -12.21 10.53
C ALA A 78 -3.72 -11.81 10.01
N HIS A 79 -4.11 -12.32 8.84
CA HIS A 79 -5.43 -12.10 8.28
C HIS A 79 -6.56 -12.79 9.07
N LEU A 80 -6.33 -13.99 9.60
CA LEU A 80 -7.28 -14.64 10.51
C LEU A 80 -7.53 -13.79 11.77
N PHE A 81 -6.50 -13.08 12.28
CA PHE A 81 -6.67 -12.17 13.39
C PHE A 81 -7.42 -10.90 13.04
N GLU A 82 -7.31 -10.41 11.81
CA GLU A 82 -8.19 -9.35 11.33
C GLU A 82 -9.66 -9.71 11.57
N HIS A 83 -10.07 -10.93 11.19
CA HIS A 83 -11.43 -11.44 11.43
C HIS A 83 -11.75 -11.67 12.91
N LEU A 84 -10.84 -12.31 13.64
CA LEU A 84 -11.06 -12.66 15.06
C LEU A 84 -11.25 -11.44 15.95
N MET A 85 -10.67 -10.30 15.59
CA MET A 85 -10.80 -9.06 16.35
C MET A 85 -12.25 -8.52 16.41
N PHE A 86 -13.12 -8.96 15.54
CA PHE A 86 -14.55 -8.62 15.54
C PHE A 86 -15.42 -9.64 16.31
N LYS A 87 -14.83 -10.73 16.84
CA LYS A 87 -15.56 -11.84 17.48
C LYS A 87 -15.69 -11.72 19.00
N GLY A 88 -15.63 -10.48 19.49
CA GLY A 88 -15.90 -10.14 20.88
C GLY A 88 -14.69 -10.19 21.80
N SER A 89 -14.90 -9.71 23.01
CA SER A 89 -13.90 -9.56 24.07
C SER A 89 -14.54 -9.88 25.42
N ALA A 90 -13.86 -9.55 26.52
CA ALA A 90 -14.41 -9.88 27.86
C ALA A 90 -15.76 -9.19 28.15
N HIS A 91 -15.97 -7.98 27.60
CA HIS A 91 -17.15 -7.16 27.91
C HIS A 91 -18.02 -6.87 26.68
N VAL A 92 -17.60 -7.30 25.50
CA VAL A 92 -18.26 -7.06 24.21
C VAL A 92 -18.55 -8.41 23.56
N ALA A 93 -19.81 -8.67 23.23
CA ALA A 93 -20.21 -9.91 22.56
C ALA A 93 -19.68 -9.95 21.11
N ALA A 94 -19.67 -11.14 20.52
CA ALA A 94 -19.33 -11.32 19.12
C ALA A 94 -20.21 -10.41 18.23
N GLU A 95 -19.64 -9.78 17.21
CA GLU A 95 -20.29 -8.85 16.29
C GLU A 95 -20.82 -7.54 16.95
N GLU A 96 -20.68 -7.41 18.27
CA GLU A 96 -21.18 -6.23 18.97
C GLU A 96 -20.26 -5.01 18.79
N HIS A 97 -18.98 -5.24 18.48
CA HIS A 97 -18.00 -4.17 18.23
C HIS A 97 -18.47 -3.24 17.11
N SER A 98 -18.65 -3.75 15.91
CA SER A 98 -19.14 -2.98 14.76
C SER A 98 -20.55 -2.41 15.01
N ARG A 99 -21.43 -3.18 15.65
CA ARG A 99 -22.78 -2.71 15.97
C ARG A 99 -22.78 -1.52 16.94
N ILE A 100 -21.85 -1.45 17.87
CA ILE A 100 -21.66 -0.29 18.76
C ILE A 100 -21.29 0.94 17.94
N ILE A 101 -20.35 0.81 17.00
CA ILE A 101 -19.87 1.89 16.13
C ILE A 101 -20.98 2.34 15.18
N GLU A 102 -21.62 1.42 14.49
CA GLU A 102 -22.73 1.71 13.58
C GLU A 102 -23.92 2.36 14.28
N SER A 103 -24.21 1.96 15.55
CA SER A 103 -25.34 2.50 16.32
C SER A 103 -25.22 4.00 16.61
N VAL A 104 -24.02 4.55 16.54
CA VAL A 104 -23.75 5.98 16.74
C VAL A 104 -23.52 6.72 15.41
N GLY A 105 -23.72 6.04 14.28
CA GLY A 105 -23.53 6.60 12.94
C GLY A 105 -22.07 6.52 12.47
N GLY A 106 -21.26 5.69 13.10
CA GLY A 106 -19.86 5.44 12.71
C GLY A 106 -19.75 4.30 11.70
N PHE A 107 -18.52 4.07 11.29
CA PHE A 107 -18.09 3.02 10.37
C PHE A 107 -16.76 2.49 10.84
N ASP A 108 -16.55 1.17 10.75
CA ASP A 108 -15.30 0.50 11.07
C ASP A 108 -14.90 -0.49 9.97
N ASN A 109 -13.61 -0.73 9.86
CA ASN A 109 -13.05 -1.77 9.01
C ASN A 109 -11.64 -2.15 9.50
N ALA A 110 -11.01 -3.11 8.80
CA ALA A 110 -9.65 -3.54 9.06
C ALA A 110 -8.94 -3.92 7.76
N GLU A 111 -7.62 -4.03 7.84
CA GLU A 111 -6.78 -4.43 6.72
C GLU A 111 -5.55 -5.17 7.24
N THR A 112 -5.17 -6.25 6.54
CA THR A 112 -3.91 -6.96 6.74
C THR A 112 -3.10 -6.93 5.46
N ASN A 113 -1.85 -6.50 5.59
CA ASN A 113 -0.86 -6.58 4.51
C ASN A 113 0.37 -7.39 4.94
N ASP A 114 1.44 -7.28 4.18
CA ASP A 114 2.66 -8.02 4.47
C ASP A 114 3.33 -7.61 5.79
N ASP A 115 3.18 -6.36 6.23
CA ASP A 115 3.94 -5.76 7.33
C ASP A 115 3.08 -5.40 8.53
N THR A 116 1.79 -5.13 8.32
CA THR A 116 0.89 -4.59 9.36
C THR A 116 -0.49 -5.20 9.30
N THR A 117 -1.16 -5.20 10.48
CA THR A 117 -2.61 -5.37 10.60
C THR A 117 -3.15 -4.14 11.29
N ASN A 118 -4.08 -3.43 10.66
CA ASN A 118 -4.66 -2.20 11.19
C ASN A 118 -6.18 -2.29 11.25
N PHE A 119 -6.72 -1.66 12.29
CA PHE A 119 -8.13 -1.50 12.55
C PHE A 119 -8.42 -0.01 12.60
N PHE A 120 -9.48 0.42 11.95
CA PHE A 120 -9.83 1.83 11.87
C PHE A 120 -11.33 2.06 11.95
N GLU A 121 -11.70 3.16 12.56
CA GLU A 121 -13.08 3.54 12.78
C GLU A 121 -13.26 5.06 12.66
N THR A 122 -14.36 5.48 12.03
CA THR A 122 -14.76 6.88 11.95
C THR A 122 -16.11 7.05 12.62
N PHE A 123 -16.22 8.01 13.53
CA PHE A 123 -17.41 8.21 14.37
C PHE A 123 -17.57 9.66 14.83
N PRO A 124 -18.78 10.08 15.30
CA PRO A 124 -18.99 11.41 15.86
C PRO A 124 -18.14 11.65 17.11
N SER A 125 -17.52 12.84 17.20
CA SER A 125 -16.48 13.19 18.20
C SER A 125 -16.89 12.99 19.66
N ASN A 126 -18.18 13.13 19.99
CA ASN A 126 -18.69 12.96 21.34
C ASN A 126 -18.64 11.49 21.87
N TYR A 127 -18.25 10.54 21.03
CA TYR A 127 -18.10 9.12 21.42
C TYR A 127 -16.66 8.67 21.63
N LEU A 128 -15.66 9.54 21.54
CA LEU A 128 -14.25 9.18 21.63
C LEU A 128 -13.93 8.34 22.87
N GLU A 129 -14.41 8.71 24.07
CA GLU A 129 -14.13 7.95 25.28
C GLU A 129 -14.63 6.51 25.19
N ARG A 130 -15.83 6.33 24.61
CA ARG A 130 -16.44 5.01 24.44
C ARG A 130 -15.66 4.13 23.47
N LEU A 131 -15.19 4.72 22.36
CA LEU A 131 -14.47 3.97 21.35
C LEU A 131 -13.04 3.64 21.82
N LEU A 132 -12.38 4.52 22.56
CA LEU A 132 -11.12 4.20 23.23
C LEU A 132 -11.26 3.04 24.23
N TRP A 133 -12.37 2.99 24.99
CA TRP A 133 -12.67 1.84 25.84
C TRP A 133 -12.88 0.56 25.02
N LEU A 134 -13.62 0.65 23.92
CA LEU A 134 -13.93 -0.48 23.03
C LEU A 134 -12.64 -1.10 22.45
N GLU A 135 -11.74 -0.26 21.93
CA GLU A 135 -10.44 -0.69 21.43
C GLU A 135 -9.53 -1.28 22.50
N ALA A 136 -9.51 -0.67 23.70
CA ALA A 136 -8.74 -1.18 24.82
C ALA A 136 -9.24 -2.55 25.29
N ASP A 137 -10.57 -2.76 25.31
CA ASP A 137 -11.16 -4.06 25.68
C ASP A 137 -10.80 -5.13 24.66
N ARG A 138 -10.86 -4.82 23.36
CA ARG A 138 -10.43 -5.70 22.28
C ARG A 138 -8.95 -6.06 22.38
N MET A 139 -8.06 -5.07 22.56
CA MET A 139 -6.62 -5.29 22.69
C MET A 139 -6.27 -6.12 23.95
N GLY A 140 -6.94 -5.84 25.07
CA GLY A 140 -6.63 -6.43 26.38
C GLY A 140 -7.23 -7.80 26.62
N SER A 141 -8.38 -8.09 26.03
CA SER A 141 -9.21 -9.22 26.44
C SER A 141 -10.00 -9.90 25.31
N LEU A 142 -9.42 -9.95 24.10
CA LEU A 142 -10.02 -10.60 22.94
C LEU A 142 -10.45 -12.04 23.26
N ASN A 143 -11.66 -12.42 22.82
CA ASN A 143 -12.22 -13.76 23.04
C ASN A 143 -11.69 -14.75 21.99
N VAL A 144 -10.47 -15.24 22.18
CA VAL A 144 -9.87 -16.29 21.34
C VAL A 144 -10.39 -17.67 21.81
N SER A 145 -11.62 -18.00 21.42
CA SER A 145 -12.27 -19.26 21.71
C SER A 145 -12.16 -20.25 20.55
N GLU A 146 -12.27 -21.54 20.86
CA GLU A 146 -12.30 -22.60 19.85
C GLU A 146 -13.44 -22.42 18.83
N ALA A 147 -14.59 -21.92 19.30
CA ALA A 147 -15.75 -21.69 18.45
C ALA A 147 -15.51 -20.54 17.45
N ASN A 148 -15.00 -19.40 17.93
CA ASN A 148 -14.68 -18.25 17.07
C ASN A 148 -13.57 -18.62 16.07
N PHE A 149 -12.52 -19.30 16.55
CA PHE A 149 -11.43 -19.74 15.67
C PHE A 149 -11.94 -20.62 14.52
N LYS A 150 -12.74 -21.66 14.83
CA LYS A 150 -13.28 -22.53 13.79
C LYS A 150 -14.19 -21.80 12.81
N SER A 151 -15.04 -20.90 13.30
CA SER A 151 -15.91 -20.09 12.47
C SER A 151 -15.09 -19.23 11.50
N GLU A 152 -14.15 -18.43 12.03
CA GLU A 152 -13.40 -17.48 11.19
C GLU A 152 -12.41 -18.16 10.26
N ARG A 153 -11.84 -19.28 10.67
CA ARG A 153 -11.03 -20.08 9.76
C ARG A 153 -11.81 -20.51 8.51
N GLU A 154 -13.05 -20.96 8.67
CA GLU A 154 -13.87 -21.32 7.50
C GLU A 154 -14.29 -20.10 6.65
N VAL A 155 -14.48 -18.92 7.28
CA VAL A 155 -14.73 -17.67 6.56
C VAL A 155 -13.51 -17.30 5.71
N VAL A 156 -12.30 -17.27 6.30
CA VAL A 156 -11.04 -16.98 5.58
C VAL A 156 -10.80 -17.99 4.43
N LYS A 157 -11.08 -19.27 4.66
CA LYS A 157 -10.97 -20.28 3.61
C LYS A 157 -11.95 -20.05 2.46
N GLU A 158 -13.18 -19.63 2.76
CA GLU A 158 -14.16 -19.29 1.73
C GLU A 158 -13.76 -18.01 0.97
N GLU A 159 -13.24 -17.03 1.69
CA GLU A 159 -12.69 -15.82 1.06
C GLU A 159 -11.54 -16.15 0.09
N ARG A 160 -10.62 -17.04 0.50
CA ARG A 160 -9.57 -17.53 -0.38
C ARG A 160 -10.14 -18.19 -1.65
N ARG A 161 -11.18 -19.02 -1.52
CA ARG A 161 -11.84 -19.61 -2.70
C ARG A 161 -12.37 -18.52 -3.63
N VAL A 162 -13.06 -17.54 -3.08
CA VAL A 162 -13.69 -16.46 -3.86
C VAL A 162 -12.65 -15.54 -4.49
N ARG A 163 -11.62 -15.13 -3.74
CA ARG A 163 -10.65 -14.11 -4.19
C ARG A 163 -9.48 -14.67 -4.99
N VAL A 164 -9.11 -15.94 -4.76
CA VAL A 164 -7.94 -16.55 -5.39
C VAL A 164 -8.34 -17.71 -6.30
N GLU A 165 -8.96 -18.75 -5.75
CA GLU A 165 -9.14 -20.00 -6.48
C GLU A 165 -10.16 -19.88 -7.63
N ASN A 166 -11.23 -19.11 -7.44
CA ASN A 166 -12.31 -18.93 -8.41
C ASN A 166 -12.10 -17.73 -9.35
N GLN A 167 -11.08 -16.88 -9.08
CA GLN A 167 -10.82 -15.71 -9.93
C GLN A 167 -9.94 -16.07 -11.12
N PRO A 168 -10.24 -15.56 -12.32
CA PRO A 168 -9.26 -15.55 -13.39
C PRO A 168 -7.97 -14.88 -12.93
N TYR A 169 -6.84 -15.52 -13.20
CA TYR A 169 -5.51 -15.01 -12.77
C TYR A 169 -5.30 -14.88 -11.26
N GLY A 170 -6.15 -15.44 -10.40
CA GLY A 170 -6.08 -15.25 -8.94
C GLY A 170 -4.79 -15.76 -8.31
N TYR A 171 -4.10 -16.73 -8.91
CA TYR A 171 -2.84 -17.27 -8.43
C TYR A 171 -1.58 -16.47 -8.84
N LEU A 172 -1.72 -15.43 -9.69
CA LEU A 172 -0.54 -14.70 -10.20
C LEU A 172 0.33 -14.13 -9.09
N GLN A 173 -0.29 -13.57 -8.07
CA GLN A 173 0.44 -12.96 -6.97
C GLN A 173 1.16 -14.01 -6.13
N GLU A 174 0.52 -15.10 -5.79
CA GLU A 174 1.11 -16.19 -5.01
C GLU A 174 2.28 -16.85 -5.76
N ASP A 175 2.06 -17.23 -7.02
CA ASP A 175 3.07 -17.93 -7.81
C ASP A 175 4.28 -17.06 -8.12
N LEU A 176 4.09 -15.75 -8.38
CA LEU A 176 5.23 -14.86 -8.57
C LEU A 176 6.03 -14.66 -7.27
N ARG A 177 5.34 -14.41 -6.15
CA ARG A 177 6.00 -14.24 -4.84
C ARG A 177 6.77 -15.50 -4.44
N ALA A 178 6.16 -16.67 -4.54
CA ALA A 178 6.81 -17.95 -4.23
C ALA A 178 8.05 -18.22 -5.09
N ALA A 179 8.08 -17.72 -6.34
CA ALA A 179 9.24 -17.83 -7.20
C ALA A 179 10.30 -16.76 -6.92
N ALA A 180 9.89 -15.55 -6.56
CA ALA A 180 10.76 -14.41 -6.36
C ALA A 180 11.46 -14.42 -5.00
N PHE A 181 10.81 -14.92 -3.94
CA PHE A 181 11.36 -14.98 -2.58
C PHE A 181 11.64 -16.42 -2.17
N THR A 182 12.83 -16.65 -1.60
CA THR A 182 13.29 -17.99 -1.20
C THR A 182 13.32 -18.18 0.30
N VAL A 183 13.50 -17.10 1.07
CA VAL A 183 13.60 -17.14 2.52
C VAL A 183 12.80 -16.06 3.22
N HIS A 184 12.53 -14.93 2.55
CA HIS A 184 11.81 -13.81 3.13
C HIS A 184 10.31 -14.11 3.26
N GLY A 185 9.65 -13.59 4.30
CA GLY A 185 8.22 -13.78 4.54
C GLY A 185 7.29 -13.28 3.42
N TYR A 186 7.79 -12.43 2.51
CA TYR A 186 7.03 -12.01 1.33
C TYR A 186 6.84 -13.10 0.26
N HIS A 187 7.30 -14.33 0.51
CA HIS A 187 7.10 -15.46 -0.39
C HIS A 187 5.64 -15.95 -0.46
N HIS A 188 4.79 -15.56 0.48
CA HIS A 188 3.35 -15.85 0.48
C HIS A 188 2.51 -14.58 0.58
N THR A 189 1.20 -14.71 0.42
CA THR A 189 0.23 -13.63 0.53
C THR A 189 -0.48 -13.65 1.89
N PRO A 190 -1.07 -12.53 2.35
CA PRO A 190 -1.77 -12.47 3.64
C PRO A 190 -2.90 -13.47 3.81
N ILE A 191 -3.58 -13.87 2.71
CA ILE A 191 -4.69 -14.84 2.76
C ILE A 191 -4.22 -16.23 3.23
N GLY A 192 -2.93 -16.54 3.13
CA GLY A 192 -2.35 -17.81 3.54
C GLY A 192 -2.76 -19.01 2.69
N SER A 193 -2.40 -20.22 3.14
CA SER A 193 -2.72 -21.48 2.46
C SER A 193 -3.86 -22.24 3.15
N MET A 194 -4.66 -22.97 2.36
CA MET A 194 -5.68 -23.87 2.92
C MET A 194 -5.07 -24.89 3.89
N GLU A 195 -3.89 -25.41 3.54
CA GLU A 195 -3.21 -26.44 4.31
C GLU A 195 -2.79 -25.93 5.69
N ASP A 196 -2.21 -24.74 5.77
CA ASP A 196 -1.79 -24.14 7.04
C ASP A 196 -2.98 -23.78 7.92
N LEU A 197 -4.02 -23.19 7.33
CA LEU A 197 -5.27 -22.89 8.05
C LEU A 197 -5.93 -24.16 8.62
N ASP A 198 -5.91 -25.29 7.89
CA ASP A 198 -6.47 -26.55 8.37
C ASP A 198 -5.64 -27.20 9.48
N LYS A 199 -4.33 -27.02 9.47
CA LYS A 199 -3.43 -27.56 10.50
C LYS A 199 -3.39 -26.71 11.77
N ALA A 200 -3.79 -25.44 11.68
CA ALA A 200 -3.75 -24.49 12.78
C ALA A 200 -4.53 -25.00 14.01
N THR A 201 -3.92 -24.83 15.18
CA THR A 201 -4.55 -25.15 16.46
C THR A 201 -4.93 -23.88 17.21
N ILE A 202 -5.89 -23.99 18.14
CA ILE A 202 -6.27 -22.85 19.00
C ILE A 202 -5.09 -22.34 19.84
N GLN A 203 -4.12 -23.21 20.16
CA GLN A 203 -2.94 -22.79 20.92
C GLN A 203 -2.02 -21.92 20.07
N ASP A 204 -1.80 -22.28 18.81
CA ASP A 204 -1.01 -21.46 17.87
C ASP A 204 -1.61 -20.07 17.70
N VAL A 205 -2.94 -20.01 17.57
CA VAL A 205 -3.70 -18.76 17.45
C VAL A 205 -3.54 -17.91 18.72
N ARG A 206 -3.65 -18.50 19.92
CA ARG A 206 -3.44 -17.77 21.19
C ARG A 206 -2.01 -17.29 21.36
N ASP A 207 -1.04 -18.08 20.95
CA ASP A 207 0.38 -17.72 21.04
C ASP A 207 0.71 -16.55 20.10
N PHE A 208 0.14 -16.54 18.88
CA PHE A 208 0.28 -15.45 17.94
C PHE A 208 -0.33 -14.14 18.50
N PHE A 209 -1.56 -14.17 19.03
CA PHE A 209 -2.19 -13.03 19.69
C PHE A 209 -1.34 -12.50 20.84
N ASN A 210 -0.90 -13.39 21.74
CA ASN A 210 -0.11 -12.99 22.91
C ASN A 210 1.27 -12.44 22.56
N THR A 211 1.78 -12.77 21.38
CA THR A 211 3.06 -12.28 20.89
C THR A 211 2.93 -10.90 20.22
N TYR A 212 2.00 -10.76 19.29
CA TYR A 212 2.00 -9.65 18.35
C TYR A 212 0.93 -8.59 18.65
N TYR A 213 -0.24 -8.96 19.18
CA TYR A 213 -1.35 -8.00 19.41
C TYR A 213 -1.28 -7.43 20.82
N LYS A 214 -0.20 -6.70 21.08
CA LYS A 214 0.10 -6.12 22.41
C LYS A 214 0.47 -4.63 22.28
N PRO A 215 0.29 -3.85 23.36
CA PRO A 215 0.55 -2.40 23.33
C PRO A 215 1.94 -2.03 22.82
N ASN A 216 2.97 -2.78 23.20
CA ASN A 216 4.36 -2.51 22.77
C ASN A 216 4.66 -2.90 21.32
N ASN A 217 3.68 -3.38 20.58
CA ASN A 217 3.70 -3.63 19.12
C ASN A 217 2.62 -2.83 18.40
N ALA A 218 2.00 -1.86 19.06
CA ALA A 218 0.88 -1.11 18.50
C ALA A 218 1.16 0.39 18.50
N THR A 219 0.60 1.05 17.51
CA THR A 219 0.51 2.51 17.41
C THR A 219 -0.97 2.89 17.31
N LEU A 220 -1.44 3.71 18.24
CA LEU A 220 -2.77 4.30 18.27
C LEU A 220 -2.69 5.69 17.63
N VAL A 221 -3.47 5.93 16.61
CA VAL A 221 -3.55 7.24 15.93
C VAL A 221 -4.97 7.78 16.06
N ILE A 222 -5.11 9.01 16.51
CA ILE A 222 -6.40 9.70 16.65
C ILE A 222 -6.32 11.01 15.89
N VAL A 223 -7.20 11.19 14.92
CA VAL A 223 -7.31 12.41 14.11
C VAL A 223 -8.75 12.90 14.13
N GLY A 224 -8.99 14.18 14.32
CA GLY A 224 -10.31 14.79 14.24
C GLY A 224 -10.63 15.77 15.37
N ASP A 225 -11.91 15.92 15.69
CA ASP A 225 -12.45 16.91 16.60
C ASP A 225 -12.40 16.46 18.07
N PHE A 226 -11.28 16.73 18.75
CA PHE A 226 -11.08 16.42 20.15
C PHE A 226 -10.04 17.35 20.79
N GLU A 227 -9.98 17.36 22.13
CA GLU A 227 -8.95 18.02 22.91
C GLU A 227 -7.85 17.01 23.27
N SER A 228 -6.60 17.22 22.83
CA SER A 228 -5.48 16.26 23.01
C SER A 228 -5.23 15.88 24.47
N ALA A 229 -5.32 16.82 25.40
CA ALA A 229 -5.13 16.53 26.81
C ALA A 229 -6.17 15.55 27.36
N GLN A 230 -7.42 15.68 26.92
CA GLN A 230 -8.51 14.80 27.32
C GLN A 230 -8.41 13.43 26.64
N ALA A 231 -8.13 13.40 25.33
CA ALA A 231 -7.93 12.16 24.57
C ALA A 231 -6.78 11.34 25.19
N LEU A 232 -5.65 11.97 25.51
CA LEU A 232 -4.52 11.30 26.15
C LEU A 232 -4.86 10.79 27.56
N ALA A 233 -5.66 11.55 28.33
CA ALA A 233 -6.11 11.09 29.65
C ALA A 233 -7.00 9.85 29.56
N TRP A 234 -7.94 9.80 28.61
CA TRP A 234 -8.77 8.62 28.36
C TRP A 234 -7.95 7.44 27.81
N THR A 235 -7.01 7.71 26.88
CA THR A 235 -6.10 6.66 26.38
C THR A 235 -5.34 6.01 27.54
N LYS A 236 -4.73 6.80 28.44
CA LYS A 236 -4.07 6.27 29.63
C LYS A 236 -5.02 5.49 30.53
N LYS A 237 -6.22 6.03 30.79
CA LYS A 237 -7.24 5.39 31.63
C LYS A 237 -7.55 3.95 31.19
N TYR A 238 -7.65 3.72 29.89
CA TYR A 238 -8.09 2.44 29.35
C TYR A 238 -6.94 1.53 28.92
N PHE A 239 -5.82 2.08 28.43
CA PHE A 239 -4.73 1.27 27.87
C PHE A 239 -3.58 1.01 28.85
N ASP A 240 -3.30 1.88 29.83
CA ASP A 240 -2.14 1.72 30.75
C ASP A 240 -2.14 0.36 31.49
N GLY A 241 -3.31 -0.19 31.78
CA GLY A 241 -3.46 -1.48 32.45
C GLY A 241 -3.25 -2.70 31.57
N ILE A 242 -3.16 -2.56 30.28
CA ILE A 242 -2.96 -3.68 29.34
C ILE A 242 -1.48 -4.07 29.34
N PRO A 243 -1.13 -5.33 29.64
CA PRO A 243 0.26 -5.73 29.70
C PRO A 243 0.92 -5.77 28.32
N ALA A 244 2.17 -5.30 28.27
CA ALA A 244 3.03 -5.51 27.11
C ALA A 244 3.30 -7.01 26.87
N SER A 245 3.78 -7.35 25.66
CA SER A 245 4.28 -8.71 25.42
C SER A 245 5.38 -9.07 26.43
N ALA A 246 5.25 -10.25 27.04
CA ALA A 246 6.19 -10.72 28.06
C ALA A 246 7.58 -11.09 27.47
N LYS A 247 7.66 -11.29 26.16
CA LYS A 247 8.88 -11.63 25.43
C LYS A 247 9.16 -10.56 24.38
N PRO A 248 10.43 -10.43 23.95
CA PRO A 248 10.73 -9.63 22.75
C PRO A 248 9.86 -10.11 21.57
N ILE A 249 9.29 -9.17 20.85
CA ILE A 249 8.48 -9.49 19.68
C ILE A 249 9.43 -9.99 18.59
N PRO A 250 9.23 -11.19 18.08
CA PRO A 250 10.05 -11.72 17.01
C PRO A 250 9.97 -10.81 15.77
N ARG A 251 11.11 -10.59 15.14
CA ARG A 251 11.19 -9.99 13.81
C ARG A 251 11.96 -10.97 12.94
N LEU A 252 11.41 -11.31 11.81
CA LEU A 252 12.09 -12.17 10.86
C LEU A 252 13.20 -11.35 10.18
N ASP A 253 14.42 -11.49 10.67
CA ASP A 253 15.62 -10.90 10.04
C ASP A 253 16.23 -11.95 9.10
N ASN A 254 15.47 -12.28 8.05
CA ASN A 254 15.87 -13.20 7.00
C ASN A 254 15.97 -12.44 5.67
N PRO A 255 17.05 -11.68 5.44
CA PRO A 255 17.18 -10.93 4.20
C PRO A 255 17.18 -11.90 3.01
N GLU A 256 16.40 -11.59 2.00
CA GLU A 256 16.37 -12.37 0.77
C GLU A 256 17.76 -12.31 0.09
N PRO A 257 18.37 -13.45 -0.25
CA PRO A 257 19.68 -13.44 -0.92
C PRO A 257 19.59 -12.76 -2.29
N PRO A 258 20.65 -12.06 -2.74
CA PRO A 258 20.67 -11.43 -4.05
C PRO A 258 20.37 -12.42 -5.17
N GLN A 259 19.46 -12.06 -6.04
CA GLN A 259 19.18 -12.84 -7.24
C GLN A 259 20.25 -12.53 -8.30
N THR A 260 20.92 -13.57 -8.82
CA THR A 260 22.05 -13.42 -9.75
C THR A 260 21.74 -13.92 -11.15
N ALA A 261 20.56 -14.52 -11.36
CA ALA A 261 20.08 -14.98 -12.65
C ALA A 261 18.56 -14.84 -12.74
N GLU A 262 18.07 -14.64 -13.94
CA GLU A 262 16.65 -14.67 -14.24
C GLU A 262 16.01 -15.99 -13.78
N ARG A 263 14.81 -15.89 -13.19
CA ARG A 263 13.98 -17.05 -12.84
C ARG A 263 12.74 -17.04 -13.71
N VAL A 264 12.50 -18.11 -14.45
CA VAL A 264 11.30 -18.27 -15.29
C VAL A 264 10.46 -19.41 -14.77
N VAL A 265 9.20 -19.13 -14.44
CA VAL A 265 8.22 -20.13 -14.01
C VAL A 265 7.09 -20.17 -15.01
N LYS A 266 6.69 -21.36 -15.43
CA LYS A 266 5.57 -21.56 -16.34
C LYS A 266 4.43 -22.28 -15.62
N LYS A 267 3.23 -21.72 -15.71
CA LYS A 267 2.02 -22.25 -15.09
C LYS A 267 0.89 -22.35 -16.11
N SER A 268 -0.06 -23.24 -15.82
CA SER A 268 -1.28 -23.37 -16.62
C SER A 268 -2.48 -23.37 -15.68
N TYR A 269 -3.41 -22.43 -15.86
CA TYR A 269 -4.59 -22.29 -15.01
C TYR A 269 -5.85 -22.62 -15.78
N SER A 270 -6.77 -23.35 -15.15
CA SER A 270 -8.02 -23.81 -15.76
C SER A 270 -9.04 -22.69 -16.00
N ASN A 271 -8.98 -21.62 -15.21
CA ASN A 271 -9.93 -20.51 -15.26
C ASN A 271 -9.36 -19.25 -15.94
N THR A 272 -8.22 -19.37 -16.64
CA THR A 272 -7.54 -18.26 -17.31
C THR A 272 -7.94 -18.24 -18.78
N PRO A 273 -8.62 -17.17 -19.28
CA PRO A 273 -9.13 -17.14 -20.64
C PRO A 273 -8.06 -16.82 -21.70
N LEU A 274 -7.02 -16.07 -21.34
CA LEU A 274 -5.98 -15.60 -22.24
C LEU A 274 -4.59 -15.81 -21.60
N PRO A 275 -3.51 -15.94 -22.38
CA PRO A 275 -2.16 -15.97 -21.84
C PRO A 275 -1.84 -14.68 -21.06
N ALA A 276 -1.02 -14.80 -20.02
CA ALA A 276 -0.54 -13.67 -19.26
C ALA A 276 0.94 -13.83 -18.90
N VAL A 277 1.60 -12.72 -18.71
CA VAL A 277 2.98 -12.68 -18.20
C VAL A 277 3.06 -11.65 -17.06
N VAL A 278 3.81 -12.01 -16.03
CA VAL A 278 4.15 -11.11 -14.94
C VAL A 278 5.65 -11.15 -14.71
N ILE A 279 6.27 -9.98 -14.62
CA ILE A 279 7.70 -9.85 -14.33
C ILE A 279 7.83 -9.12 -12.99
N GLY A 280 8.51 -9.74 -12.04
CA GLY A 280 8.87 -9.15 -10.75
C GLY A 280 10.36 -8.78 -10.71
N TYR A 281 10.68 -7.52 -10.45
CA TYR A 281 12.04 -7.06 -10.20
C TYR A 281 12.20 -6.70 -8.74
N LYS A 282 13.29 -7.12 -8.10
CA LYS A 282 13.58 -6.72 -6.71
C LYS A 282 13.81 -5.21 -6.64
N ILE A 283 13.08 -4.55 -5.73
CA ILE A 283 13.19 -3.11 -5.46
C ILE A 283 13.49 -2.86 -3.98
N PRO A 284 14.05 -1.69 -3.61
CA PRO A 284 14.37 -1.37 -2.23
C PRO A 284 13.11 -1.19 -1.38
N ALA A 285 13.32 -1.20 -0.06
CA ALA A 285 12.31 -0.89 0.93
C ALA A 285 11.70 0.50 0.71
N ARG A 286 10.46 0.67 1.14
CA ARG A 286 9.79 1.98 1.26
C ARG A 286 10.67 2.94 2.06
N TYR A 287 10.66 4.19 1.74
CA TYR A 287 11.50 5.24 2.33
C TYR A 287 13.02 5.13 2.06
N ALA A 288 13.51 4.11 1.34
CA ALA A 288 14.87 4.12 0.82
C ALA A 288 15.03 5.21 -0.25
N PRO A 289 16.21 5.82 -0.42
CA PRO A 289 16.40 6.91 -1.39
C PRO A 289 16.00 6.55 -2.83
N ASP A 290 16.21 5.30 -3.24
CA ASP A 290 15.89 4.83 -4.59
C ASP A 290 14.40 4.42 -4.76
N ALA A 291 13.63 4.30 -3.68
CA ALA A 291 12.20 4.03 -3.77
C ALA A 291 11.46 5.18 -4.50
N TYR A 292 11.80 6.42 -4.21
CA TYR A 292 11.14 7.59 -4.78
C TYR A 292 11.29 7.71 -6.31
N PRO A 293 12.50 7.63 -6.90
CA PRO A 293 12.62 7.62 -8.35
C PRO A 293 12.05 6.35 -9.00
N LEU A 294 12.03 5.20 -8.32
CA LEU A 294 11.36 4.00 -8.82
C LEU A 294 9.85 4.14 -8.82
N ASP A 295 9.27 4.83 -7.87
CA ASP A 295 7.84 5.09 -7.81
C ASP A 295 7.41 6.04 -8.94
N LEU A 296 8.17 7.12 -9.20
CA LEU A 296 7.95 7.95 -10.39
C LEU A 296 8.14 7.15 -11.70
N ALA A 297 9.11 6.25 -11.76
CA ALA A 297 9.26 5.33 -12.90
C ALA A 297 8.03 4.44 -13.07
N SER A 298 7.43 3.97 -11.98
CA SER A 298 6.17 3.22 -11.98
C SER A 298 5.03 4.04 -12.61
N ASN A 299 4.87 5.29 -12.22
CA ASN A 299 3.87 6.19 -12.80
C ASN A 299 4.09 6.44 -14.29
N ILE A 300 5.33 6.64 -14.72
CA ILE A 300 5.69 6.81 -16.14
C ILE A 300 5.36 5.56 -16.94
N LEU A 301 5.70 4.38 -16.39
CA LEU A 301 5.49 3.09 -17.06
C LEU A 301 4.02 2.69 -17.11
N ALA A 302 3.25 2.93 -16.04
CA ALA A 302 1.95 2.31 -15.84
C ALA A 302 0.85 3.25 -15.30
N GLY A 303 1.12 4.54 -15.07
CA GLY A 303 0.18 5.53 -14.51
C GLY A 303 -0.92 5.95 -15.48
N GLY A 304 -1.90 5.07 -15.75
CA GLY A 304 -3.07 5.30 -16.58
C GLY A 304 -2.82 5.12 -18.09
N GLU A 305 -3.82 5.46 -18.89
CA GLU A 305 -3.82 5.17 -20.34
C GLU A 305 -2.74 5.89 -21.14
N SER A 306 -2.19 6.98 -20.64
CA SER A 306 -1.08 7.71 -21.28
C SER A 306 0.31 7.17 -20.87
N SER A 307 0.38 6.11 -20.08
CA SER A 307 1.61 5.46 -19.66
C SER A 307 2.26 4.64 -20.80
N ARG A 308 3.55 4.38 -20.65
CA ARG A 308 4.32 3.71 -21.72
C ARG A 308 3.83 2.30 -22.00
N LEU A 309 3.51 1.51 -20.97
CA LEU A 309 3.02 0.14 -21.12
C LEU A 309 1.67 0.11 -21.84
N TYR A 310 0.71 0.92 -21.40
CA TYR A 310 -0.60 0.99 -22.06
C TYR A 310 -0.48 1.45 -23.50
N GLN A 311 0.23 2.57 -23.73
CA GLN A 311 0.38 3.15 -25.08
C GLN A 311 1.07 2.19 -26.06
N THR A 312 2.02 1.39 -25.59
CA THR A 312 2.76 0.46 -26.45
C THR A 312 1.96 -0.81 -26.67
N LEU A 313 1.68 -1.58 -25.62
CA LEU A 313 1.15 -2.94 -25.75
C LEU A 313 -0.35 -2.98 -26.06
N VAL A 314 -1.14 -2.03 -25.50
CA VAL A 314 -2.59 -2.02 -25.64
C VAL A 314 -3.05 -1.18 -26.83
N TYR A 315 -2.57 0.08 -26.89
CA TYR A 315 -3.09 1.03 -27.89
C TYR A 315 -2.43 0.90 -29.27
N LYS A 316 -1.09 0.84 -29.36
CA LYS A 316 -0.36 0.86 -30.64
C LYS A 316 -0.21 -0.55 -31.23
N GLU A 317 0.36 -1.49 -30.46
CA GLU A 317 0.66 -2.84 -30.92
C GLU A 317 -0.52 -3.78 -30.83
N GLN A 318 -1.47 -3.51 -29.93
CA GLN A 318 -2.69 -4.29 -29.72
C GLN A 318 -2.43 -5.76 -29.40
N ILE A 319 -1.26 -6.07 -28.84
CA ILE A 319 -0.87 -7.43 -28.45
C ILE A 319 -1.38 -7.82 -27.07
N ALA A 320 -1.82 -6.85 -26.26
CA ALA A 320 -2.37 -7.08 -24.94
C ALA A 320 -3.76 -6.42 -24.79
N VAL A 321 -4.64 -7.03 -24.01
CA VAL A 321 -5.90 -6.42 -23.56
C VAL A 321 -5.69 -5.57 -22.32
N GLN A 322 -4.63 -5.87 -21.56
CA GLN A 322 -4.22 -5.11 -20.38
C GLN A 322 -2.70 -5.15 -20.24
N ALA A 323 -2.10 -4.01 -19.93
CA ALA A 323 -0.69 -3.92 -19.53
C ALA A 323 -0.56 -2.86 -18.45
N ALA A 324 0.05 -3.22 -17.33
CA ALA A 324 0.23 -2.34 -16.17
C ALA A 324 1.46 -2.74 -15.34
N GLY A 325 1.75 -1.97 -14.29
CA GLY A 325 2.81 -2.25 -13.36
C GLY A 325 2.71 -1.34 -12.13
N PHE A 326 3.38 -1.72 -11.07
CA PHE A 326 3.46 -0.95 -9.83
C PHE A 326 4.64 -1.40 -8.97
N GLY A 327 5.16 -0.51 -8.14
CA GLY A 327 6.12 -0.85 -7.10
C GLY A 327 5.40 -1.26 -5.82
N ALA A 328 5.64 -2.48 -5.32
CA ALA A 328 5.16 -2.91 -4.01
C ALA A 328 6.14 -2.43 -2.92
N PHE A 329 6.12 -1.13 -2.62
CA PHE A 329 7.01 -0.54 -1.61
C PHE A 329 6.53 -0.89 -0.20
N SER A 330 7.26 -1.75 0.46
CA SER A 330 6.97 -2.34 1.78
C SER A 330 8.09 -2.01 2.79
N GLU A 331 7.96 -2.46 4.05
CA GLU A 331 8.99 -2.23 5.07
C GLU A 331 10.35 -2.81 4.66
N ASP A 332 10.35 -3.99 4.04
CA ASP A 332 11.54 -4.65 3.50
C ASP A 332 11.56 -4.57 1.97
N PRO A 333 12.71 -4.85 1.31
CA PRO A 333 12.81 -4.93 -0.13
C PRO A 333 11.78 -5.89 -0.74
N ASN A 334 11.02 -5.42 -1.72
CA ASN A 334 9.92 -6.16 -2.35
C ASN A 334 10.06 -6.18 -3.88
N LEU A 335 8.98 -6.17 -4.63
CA LEU A 335 8.96 -6.31 -6.07
C LEU A 335 8.36 -5.07 -6.77
N PHE A 336 8.99 -4.66 -7.86
CA PHE A 336 8.29 -3.96 -8.92
C PHE A 336 7.64 -4.99 -9.83
N TRP A 337 6.35 -4.81 -10.07
CA TRP A 337 5.54 -5.67 -10.91
C TRP A 337 5.34 -5.02 -12.27
N ALA A 338 5.55 -5.78 -13.35
CA ALA A 338 5.10 -5.43 -14.68
C ALA A 338 4.34 -6.62 -15.25
N TYR A 339 3.13 -6.41 -15.78
CA TYR A 339 2.35 -7.51 -16.30
C TYR A 339 1.56 -7.15 -17.56
N ALA A 340 1.29 -8.18 -18.35
CA ALA A 340 0.39 -8.07 -19.49
C ALA A 340 -0.54 -9.30 -19.56
N ILE A 341 -1.83 -9.05 -19.84
CA ILE A 341 -2.79 -10.06 -20.28
C ILE A 341 -2.87 -9.94 -21.78
N MET A 342 -2.52 -11.00 -22.48
CA MET A 342 -2.34 -10.97 -23.94
C MET A 342 -3.67 -10.93 -24.66
N ASN A 343 -3.66 -10.36 -25.85
CA ASN A 343 -4.82 -10.41 -26.75
C ASN A 343 -4.89 -11.80 -27.41
N GLN A 344 -6.04 -12.13 -27.97
CA GLN A 344 -6.24 -13.41 -28.67
C GLN A 344 -5.24 -13.56 -29.83
N GLY A 345 -4.56 -14.69 -29.88
CA GLY A 345 -3.56 -15.00 -30.91
C GLY A 345 -2.13 -14.60 -30.55
N HIS A 346 -1.92 -13.93 -29.41
CA HIS A 346 -0.61 -13.56 -28.91
C HIS A 346 -0.17 -14.45 -27.74
N THR A 347 1.14 -14.66 -27.60
CA THR A 347 1.72 -15.51 -26.55
C THR A 347 2.20 -14.68 -25.35
N ALA A 348 2.37 -15.32 -24.20
CA ALA A 348 2.93 -14.68 -23.02
C ALA A 348 4.41 -14.30 -23.23
N GLU A 349 5.15 -15.06 -24.02
CA GLU A 349 6.53 -14.77 -24.40
C GLU A 349 6.67 -13.51 -25.29
N GLU A 350 5.70 -13.26 -26.17
CA GLU A 350 5.62 -11.98 -26.91
C GLU A 350 5.38 -10.82 -25.93
N GLY A 351 4.50 -11.02 -24.94
CA GLY A 351 4.25 -10.04 -23.88
C GLY A 351 5.48 -9.76 -23.01
N GLU A 352 6.20 -10.79 -22.59
CA GLU A 352 7.47 -10.66 -21.86
C GLU A 352 8.45 -9.77 -22.60
N LYS A 353 8.69 -10.09 -23.88
CA LYS A 353 9.60 -9.31 -24.72
C LYS A 353 9.16 -7.84 -24.81
N ALA A 354 7.90 -7.57 -25.05
CA ALA A 354 7.36 -6.22 -25.17
C ALA A 354 7.44 -5.45 -23.83
N LEU A 355 7.14 -6.08 -22.70
CA LEU A 355 7.31 -5.48 -21.37
C LEU A 355 8.77 -5.08 -21.14
N VAL A 356 9.72 -5.99 -21.39
CA VAL A 356 11.15 -5.74 -21.22
C VAL A 356 11.61 -4.60 -22.13
N GLU A 357 11.19 -4.55 -23.40
CA GLU A 357 11.54 -3.48 -24.33
C GLU A 357 11.06 -2.09 -23.84
N VAL A 358 9.85 -2.00 -23.26
CA VAL A 358 9.32 -0.75 -22.69
C VAL A 358 10.12 -0.33 -21.45
N LEU A 359 10.43 -1.25 -20.55
CA LEU A 359 11.24 -0.97 -19.34
C LEU A 359 12.66 -0.55 -19.73
N ASP A 360 13.26 -1.22 -20.73
CA ASP A 360 14.59 -0.90 -21.26
C ASP A 360 14.65 0.50 -21.90
N GLY A 361 13.52 0.99 -22.38
CA GLY A 361 13.40 2.37 -22.84
C GLY A 361 13.77 3.41 -21.79
N LEU A 362 13.52 3.14 -20.49
CA LEU A 362 13.97 4.00 -19.39
C LEU A 362 15.48 3.94 -19.14
N LYS A 363 16.15 2.83 -19.53
CA LYS A 363 17.59 2.66 -19.34
C LYS A 363 18.40 3.36 -20.45
N THR A 364 17.85 3.44 -21.65
CA THR A 364 18.58 3.87 -22.85
C THR A 364 18.53 5.37 -23.12
N ALA A 365 17.47 6.04 -22.67
CA ALA A 365 17.31 7.48 -22.84
C ALA A 365 16.71 8.11 -21.56
N PRO A 366 17.11 9.33 -21.20
CA PRO A 366 16.45 10.10 -20.15
C PRO A 366 14.95 10.28 -20.46
N VAL A 367 14.14 10.32 -19.42
CA VAL A 367 12.71 10.61 -19.52
C VAL A 367 12.50 12.04 -20.01
N ASP A 368 11.51 12.26 -20.87
CA ASP A 368 11.11 13.60 -21.31
C ASP A 368 10.68 14.46 -20.12
N ALA A 369 11.06 15.74 -20.14
CA ALA A 369 10.79 16.66 -19.04
C ALA A 369 9.29 16.80 -18.71
N LYS A 370 8.41 16.75 -19.73
CA LYS A 370 6.96 16.83 -19.52
C LYS A 370 6.39 15.53 -18.95
N GLU A 371 6.96 14.40 -19.34
CA GLU A 371 6.57 13.09 -18.80
C GLU A 371 6.93 12.99 -17.31
N LEU A 372 8.13 13.45 -16.92
CA LEU A 372 8.54 13.51 -15.51
C LEU A 372 7.70 14.53 -14.73
N GLU A 373 7.44 15.71 -15.28
CA GLU A 373 6.56 16.72 -14.67
C GLU A 373 5.15 16.16 -14.43
N LYS A 374 4.60 15.44 -15.41
CA LYS A 374 3.31 14.75 -15.25
C LYS A 374 3.35 13.75 -14.08
N ALA A 375 4.36 12.90 -14.00
CA ALA A 375 4.49 11.93 -12.93
C ALA A 375 4.59 12.61 -11.56
N LYS A 376 5.40 13.66 -11.42
CA LYS A 376 5.47 14.47 -10.20
C LYS A 376 4.13 15.13 -9.84
N ASN A 377 3.40 15.66 -10.81
CA ASN A 377 2.09 16.25 -10.56
C ASN A 377 1.07 15.20 -10.11
N GLN A 378 1.17 13.96 -10.57
CA GLN A 378 0.36 12.85 -10.07
C GLN A 378 0.67 12.55 -8.60
N GLU A 379 1.96 12.52 -8.22
CA GLU A 379 2.35 12.37 -6.82
C GLU A 379 1.87 13.51 -5.94
N ILE A 380 2.08 14.76 -6.36
CA ILE A 380 1.57 15.94 -5.63
C ILE A 380 0.05 15.83 -5.42
N SER A 381 -0.68 15.47 -6.48
CA SER A 381 -2.13 15.28 -6.41
C SER A 381 -2.51 14.15 -5.43
N GLY A 382 -1.80 13.02 -5.50
CA GLY A 382 -1.98 11.91 -4.56
C GLY A 382 -1.75 12.33 -3.11
N PHE A 383 -0.67 13.07 -2.83
CA PHE A 383 -0.37 13.60 -1.50
C PHE A 383 -1.40 14.61 -0.99
N VAL A 384 -1.94 15.46 -1.87
CA VAL A 384 -2.98 16.44 -1.48
C VAL A 384 -4.29 15.72 -1.19
N LEU A 385 -4.74 14.87 -2.12
CA LEU A 385 -5.99 14.13 -1.98
C LEU A 385 -5.94 13.08 -0.85
N GLY A 386 -4.80 12.39 -0.69
CA GLY A 386 -4.57 11.42 0.38
C GLY A 386 -4.38 12.05 1.78
N ARG A 387 -4.87 13.28 2.00
CA ARG A 387 -4.89 13.99 3.29
C ARG A 387 -6.13 14.85 3.44
N ASP A 388 -7.13 14.61 2.63
CA ASP A 388 -8.37 15.37 2.65
C ASP A 388 -9.26 14.95 3.84
N THR A 389 -9.28 13.67 4.14
CA THR A 389 -10.05 13.09 5.26
C THR A 389 -9.20 12.83 6.50
N ASP A 390 -9.83 12.75 7.67
CA ASP A 390 -9.15 12.39 8.92
C ASP A 390 -8.60 10.96 8.88
N GLN A 391 -9.27 10.04 8.16
CA GLN A 391 -8.79 8.69 7.94
C GLN A 391 -7.46 8.69 7.16
N GLU A 392 -7.38 9.40 6.05
CA GLU A 392 -6.15 9.47 5.24
C GLU A 392 -5.00 10.17 5.98
N LYS A 393 -5.29 11.20 6.79
CA LYS A 393 -4.29 11.83 7.66
C LYS A 393 -3.77 10.84 8.70
N ALA A 394 -4.65 10.03 9.30
CA ALA A 394 -4.29 9.00 10.27
C ALA A 394 -3.45 7.90 9.62
N GLU A 395 -3.82 7.41 8.44
CA GLU A 395 -3.06 6.41 7.67
C GLU A 395 -1.65 6.91 7.32
N ALA A 396 -1.53 8.16 6.84
CA ALA A 396 -0.23 8.76 6.53
C ALA A 396 0.69 8.83 7.76
N LEU A 397 0.16 9.23 8.92
CA LEU A 397 0.92 9.29 10.18
C LEU A 397 1.28 7.91 10.69
N ALA A 398 0.33 6.95 10.65
CA ALA A 398 0.53 5.59 11.11
C ALA A 398 1.56 4.85 10.25
N SER A 399 1.43 4.90 8.92
CA SER A 399 2.39 4.30 7.99
C SER A 399 3.80 4.86 8.19
N ALA A 400 3.93 6.19 8.31
CA ALA A 400 5.22 6.84 8.58
C ALA A 400 5.82 6.43 9.93
N ALA A 401 4.98 6.25 10.97
CA ALA A 401 5.42 5.85 12.30
C ALA A 401 5.80 4.37 12.35
N VAL A 402 4.98 3.48 11.80
CA VAL A 402 5.15 2.03 11.92
C VAL A 402 6.19 1.52 10.92
N ILE A 403 6.01 1.81 9.65
CA ILE A 403 6.89 1.34 8.57
C ILE A 403 8.16 2.21 8.49
N GLY A 404 7.98 3.54 8.50
CA GLY A 404 9.08 4.49 8.43
C GLY A 404 9.82 4.71 9.75
N LYS A 405 9.28 4.21 10.87
CA LYS A 405 9.80 4.40 12.24
C LYS A 405 9.99 5.89 12.61
N ASN A 406 9.33 6.76 11.86
CA ASN A 406 9.42 8.21 12.03
C ASN A 406 8.16 8.90 11.47
N PRO A 407 7.20 9.32 12.31
CA PRO A 407 5.98 9.98 11.85
C PRO A 407 6.22 11.30 11.10
N ALA A 408 7.42 11.92 11.23
CA ALA A 408 7.75 13.15 10.51
C ALA A 408 7.85 12.93 8.98
N LEU A 409 8.05 11.70 8.52
CA LEU A 409 8.04 11.34 7.09
C LEU A 409 6.72 11.73 6.44
N ALA A 410 5.60 11.61 7.14
CA ALA A 410 4.31 12.07 6.65
C ALA A 410 4.32 13.55 6.17
N ASN A 411 5.17 14.40 6.74
CA ASN A 411 5.30 15.81 6.35
C ASN A 411 6.46 16.09 5.38
N THR A 412 7.39 15.18 5.19
CA THR A 412 8.63 15.43 4.43
C THR A 412 8.78 14.61 3.18
N GLU A 413 8.03 13.52 3.05
CA GLU A 413 8.13 12.55 1.95
C GLU A 413 7.97 13.18 0.57
N LEU A 414 6.98 14.06 0.38
CA LEU A 414 6.76 14.75 -0.90
C LEU A 414 8.00 15.51 -1.39
N GLY A 415 8.79 16.06 -0.46
CA GLY A 415 10.01 16.78 -0.80
C GLY A 415 11.04 15.94 -1.56
N HIS A 416 11.07 14.63 -1.36
CA HIS A 416 11.97 13.72 -2.07
C HIS A 416 11.57 13.61 -3.54
N TYR A 417 10.28 13.46 -3.85
CA TYR A 417 9.77 13.37 -5.23
C TYR A 417 10.07 14.62 -6.05
N LEU A 418 9.97 15.80 -5.44
CA LEU A 418 10.16 17.08 -6.15
C LEU A 418 11.59 17.27 -6.66
N THR A 419 12.56 16.68 -6.00
CA THR A 419 13.98 16.82 -6.35
C THR A 419 14.49 15.85 -7.42
N ILE A 420 13.71 14.81 -7.77
CA ILE A 420 14.10 13.76 -8.71
C ILE A 420 14.30 14.34 -10.11
N SER A 421 15.39 13.97 -10.74
CA SER A 421 15.76 14.34 -12.11
C SER A 421 15.49 13.19 -13.10
N PRO A 422 15.50 13.46 -14.43
CA PRO A 422 15.46 12.41 -15.45
C PRO A 422 16.62 11.41 -15.33
N ASP A 423 17.79 11.87 -14.89
CA ASP A 423 18.97 11.01 -14.71
C ASP A 423 18.79 10.05 -13.53
N ASP A 424 18.08 10.45 -12.47
CA ASP A 424 17.75 9.57 -11.35
C ASP A 424 16.83 8.43 -11.81
N ILE A 425 15.81 8.72 -12.62
CA ILE A 425 14.92 7.70 -13.20
C ILE A 425 15.74 6.72 -14.06
N GLN A 426 16.62 7.24 -14.92
CA GLN A 426 17.46 6.39 -15.77
C GLN A 426 18.43 5.52 -14.93
N ARG A 427 19.02 6.08 -13.89
CA ARG A 427 19.93 5.37 -12.99
C ARG A 427 19.23 4.20 -12.32
N VAL A 428 18.08 4.43 -11.67
CA VAL A 428 17.36 3.35 -11.00
C VAL A 428 16.80 2.32 -11.99
N ALA A 429 16.38 2.73 -13.17
CA ALA A 429 15.96 1.78 -14.20
C ALA A 429 17.13 0.85 -14.63
N LYS A 430 18.34 1.38 -14.79
CA LYS A 430 19.53 0.57 -15.09
C LYS A 430 19.90 -0.40 -13.98
N GLU A 431 19.74 0.02 -12.73
CA GLU A 431 20.10 -0.77 -11.56
C GLU A 431 19.07 -1.87 -11.27
N TYR A 432 17.79 -1.54 -11.25
CA TYR A 432 16.75 -2.44 -10.75
C TYR A 432 16.05 -3.26 -11.84
N PHE A 433 15.91 -2.77 -13.08
CA PHE A 433 15.21 -3.49 -14.14
C PHE A 433 16.11 -4.41 -14.98
N ALA A 434 17.21 -4.88 -14.41
CA ALA A 434 18.09 -5.82 -15.09
C ALA A 434 17.49 -7.24 -15.07
N LEU A 435 17.44 -7.92 -16.23
CA LEU A 435 16.85 -9.26 -16.38
C LEU A 435 17.41 -10.30 -15.41
N GLN A 436 18.69 -10.22 -15.05
CA GLN A 436 19.28 -11.11 -14.06
C GLN A 436 18.62 -11.01 -12.67
N HIS A 437 17.91 -9.93 -12.38
CA HIS A 437 17.17 -9.70 -11.14
C HIS A 437 15.66 -9.98 -11.31
N ALA A 438 15.25 -10.40 -12.51
CA ALA A 438 13.84 -10.63 -12.84
C ALA A 438 13.38 -12.03 -12.43
N THR A 439 12.17 -12.11 -11.95
CA THR A 439 11.40 -13.35 -11.86
C THR A 439 10.22 -13.22 -12.81
N VAL A 440 10.14 -14.12 -13.79
CA VAL A 440 9.14 -14.11 -14.85
C VAL A 440 8.16 -15.25 -14.61
N LEU A 441 6.88 -14.94 -14.55
CA LEU A 441 5.80 -15.91 -14.48
C LEU A 441 5.03 -15.88 -15.80
N ILE A 442 5.13 -16.97 -16.56
CA ILE A 442 4.41 -17.22 -17.80
C ILE A 442 3.16 -18.05 -17.49
N VAL A 443 2.00 -17.54 -17.83
CA VAL A 443 0.72 -18.20 -17.59
C VAL A 443 0.00 -18.48 -18.92
N THR A 444 -0.42 -19.73 -19.07
CA THR A 444 -1.21 -20.18 -20.24
C THR A 444 -2.56 -20.73 -19.78
N PRO A 445 -3.62 -20.57 -20.58
CA PRO A 445 -4.85 -21.30 -20.36
C PRO A 445 -4.60 -22.81 -20.35
N ALA A 446 -5.19 -23.52 -19.38
CA ALA A 446 -5.15 -24.96 -19.41
C ALA A 446 -5.98 -25.50 -20.61
N ALA A 447 -5.55 -26.60 -21.20
CA ALA A 447 -6.35 -27.28 -22.21
C ALA A 447 -7.72 -27.63 -21.61
N PRO A 448 -8.81 -27.50 -22.38
CA PRO A 448 -10.12 -27.94 -21.90
C PRO A 448 -10.03 -29.39 -21.43
N ALA A 449 -10.59 -29.68 -20.26
CA ALA A 449 -10.72 -31.08 -19.82
C ALA A 449 -11.49 -31.84 -20.87
N GLN A 450 -10.87 -32.92 -21.43
CA GLN A 450 -11.49 -33.82 -22.42
C GLN A 450 -12.57 -34.65 -21.78
#